data_183dfd3b9aeec058625b31fe5f2eedee
#
_entry.id   183dfd3b9aeec058625b31fe5f2eedee
#
_cell.length_a   1.000
_cell.length_b   1.000
_cell.length_c   1.000
_cell.angle_alpha   90.00
_cell.angle_beta   90.00
_cell.angle_gamma   90.00
#
_symmetry.space_group_name_H-M   'P 1'
#
loop_
_entity.id
_entity.type
_entity.pdbx_description
1 polymer ?
#
loop_
_entity_poly.entity_id
_entity_poly.type
_entity_poly.pdbx_seq_one_letter_code
_entity_poly.pdbx_strand_id
1 'polypeptide(L)'
;MAQVFDRSSNALARASLVLTGLIVIALGVTLDQLQRSPWVTRQGQRPDQPIPFSHKHHVEGLGLQCQYCHTTVEVSSYAGIPPTKTCINCHAQIWTNAGLLQLVRDSWATGQSIQWIKVHDLPDFVYFNHSIHVNKGIGCASCHGRVDQMPLMYMENSLQMEWCLDCHRNPAKNLRPTAEIYNMAWEGASTDKPVWCSSTGKDGPTAQSVSCTTKEPGKVEISMLQVIGMGHTASDVPAGPMMPAAYQKFTDQMELGKYLTAQYHIRPPNELTSCETCHR
;
A
#
# COMPACT_ATOMS: atom_id res chain seq x y z
N MET A 1 -1.81 -27.13 -67.95
CA MET A 1 -1.05 -25.98 -67.38
C MET A 1 0.30 -26.56 -66.92
N ALA A 2 1.42 -25.99 -67.38
CA ALA A 2 2.74 -26.42 -66.97
C ALA A 2 2.95 -26.09 -65.50
N GLN A 3 3.45 -27.03 -64.73
CA GLN A 3 3.85 -26.81 -63.35
C GLN A 3 5.08 -25.89 -63.32
N VAL A 4 4.90 -24.68 -62.81
CA VAL A 4 5.96 -23.65 -62.76
C VAL A 4 6.93 -23.91 -61.63
N PHE A 5 6.48 -24.49 -60.53
CA PHE A 5 7.26 -24.73 -59.31
C PHE A 5 7.50 -26.25 -59.13
N ASP A 6 8.66 -26.60 -58.59
CA ASP A 6 9.02 -27.96 -58.22
C ASP A 6 8.10 -28.48 -57.09
N ARG A 7 7.97 -29.81 -56.94
CA ARG A 7 7.17 -30.47 -55.91
C ARG A 7 7.62 -30.06 -54.48
N SER A 8 8.90 -29.78 -54.30
CA SER A 8 9.49 -29.32 -53.06
C SER A 8 8.99 -27.91 -52.63
N SER A 9 8.53 -27.07 -53.56
CA SER A 9 8.04 -25.74 -53.29
C SER A 9 6.80 -25.72 -52.33
N ASN A 10 5.94 -26.79 -52.42
CA ASN A 10 4.82 -26.91 -51.49
C ASN A 10 5.27 -27.22 -50.07
N ALA A 11 6.32 -28.01 -49.90
CA ALA A 11 6.89 -28.30 -48.59
C ALA A 11 7.53 -27.06 -47.98
N LEU A 12 8.28 -26.32 -48.79
CA LEU A 12 8.88 -25.01 -48.38
C LEU A 12 7.81 -23.98 -47.99
N ALA A 13 6.74 -23.86 -48.79
CA ALA A 13 5.64 -22.95 -48.50
C ALA A 13 4.93 -23.31 -47.17
N ARG A 14 4.67 -24.58 -46.90
CA ARG A 14 4.11 -25.03 -45.63
C ARG A 14 5.06 -24.79 -44.48
N ALA A 15 6.34 -25.13 -44.63
CA ALA A 15 7.35 -24.91 -43.61
C ALA A 15 7.53 -23.45 -43.28
N SER A 16 7.54 -22.56 -44.29
CA SER A 16 7.66 -21.12 -44.09
C SER A 16 6.46 -20.54 -43.37
N LEU A 17 5.23 -20.97 -43.67
CA LEU A 17 4.03 -20.52 -42.95
C LEU A 17 4.05 -20.97 -41.49
N VAL A 18 4.42 -22.22 -41.23
CA VAL A 18 4.54 -22.74 -39.85
C VAL A 18 5.63 -21.99 -39.09
N LEU A 19 6.80 -21.81 -39.71
CA LEU A 19 7.91 -21.08 -39.10
C LEU A 19 7.52 -19.63 -38.79
N THR A 20 6.89 -18.94 -39.75
CA THR A 20 6.40 -17.58 -39.52
C THR A 20 5.40 -17.53 -38.38
N GLY A 21 4.45 -18.46 -38.32
CA GLY A 21 3.50 -18.54 -37.20
C GLY A 21 4.20 -18.74 -35.85
N LEU A 22 5.20 -19.64 -35.80
CA LEU A 22 6.01 -19.84 -34.58
C LEU A 22 6.78 -18.60 -34.17
N ILE A 23 7.40 -17.89 -35.14
CA ILE A 23 8.13 -16.64 -34.87
C ILE A 23 7.18 -15.56 -34.32
N VAL A 24 6.00 -15.40 -34.91
CA VAL A 24 5.00 -14.41 -34.44
C VAL A 24 4.56 -14.72 -33.01
N ILE A 25 4.26 -16.00 -32.71
CA ILE A 25 3.90 -16.43 -31.37
C ILE A 25 5.07 -16.18 -30.39
N ALA A 26 6.28 -16.60 -30.74
CA ALA A 26 7.47 -16.42 -29.90
C ALA A 26 7.72 -14.93 -29.62
N LEU A 27 7.61 -14.09 -30.64
CA LEU A 27 7.75 -12.64 -30.49
C LEU A 27 6.69 -12.04 -29.59
N GLY A 28 5.42 -12.44 -29.76
CA GLY A 28 4.31 -11.99 -28.90
C GLY A 28 4.53 -12.34 -27.44
N VAL A 29 4.89 -13.61 -27.16
CA VAL A 29 5.20 -14.06 -25.79
C VAL A 29 6.41 -13.31 -25.22
N THR A 30 7.47 -13.13 -26.01
CA THR A 30 8.66 -12.43 -25.55
C THR A 30 8.36 -10.97 -25.20
N LEU A 31 7.59 -10.26 -26.02
CA LEU A 31 7.19 -8.88 -25.76
C LEU A 31 6.30 -8.77 -24.53
N ASP A 32 5.33 -9.69 -24.35
CA ASP A 32 4.48 -9.73 -23.15
C ASP A 32 5.31 -9.93 -21.87
N GLN A 33 6.24 -10.90 -21.87
CA GLN A 33 7.11 -11.14 -20.72
C GLN A 33 8.06 -9.97 -20.45
N LEU A 34 8.57 -9.33 -21.50
CA LEU A 34 9.44 -8.16 -21.35
C LEU A 34 8.72 -6.98 -20.70
N GLN A 35 7.48 -6.70 -21.11
CA GLN A 35 6.67 -5.62 -20.51
C GLN A 35 6.38 -5.87 -19.03
N ARG A 36 6.25 -7.13 -18.62
CA ARG A 36 5.99 -7.52 -17.22
C ARG A 36 7.27 -7.63 -16.39
N SER A 37 8.41 -7.61 -17.03
CA SER A 37 9.70 -7.78 -16.36
C SER A 37 10.07 -6.58 -15.49
N PRO A 38 10.88 -6.78 -14.43
CA PRO A 38 11.45 -5.69 -13.63
C PRO A 38 12.28 -4.69 -14.43
N TRP A 39 12.74 -5.07 -15.62
CA TRP A 39 13.45 -4.19 -16.53
C TRP A 39 12.57 -3.03 -17.02
N VAL A 40 11.31 -3.30 -17.36
CA VAL A 40 10.36 -2.28 -17.82
C VAL A 40 9.61 -1.67 -16.67
N THR A 41 9.11 -2.48 -15.74
CA THR A 41 8.31 -2.02 -14.60
C THR A 41 9.12 -1.32 -13.52
N ARG A 42 10.44 -1.52 -13.49
CA ARG A 42 11.35 -1.07 -12.42
C ARG A 42 11.03 -1.66 -11.03
N GLN A 43 10.20 -2.69 -10.96
CA GLN A 43 9.89 -3.38 -9.72
C GLN A 43 11.15 -3.90 -9.04
N GLY A 44 11.28 -3.67 -7.73
CA GLY A 44 12.44 -4.07 -6.95
C GLY A 44 13.71 -3.24 -7.17
N GLN A 45 13.74 -2.31 -8.14
CA GLN A 45 14.88 -1.43 -8.35
C GLN A 45 14.95 -0.35 -7.28
N ARG A 46 16.16 -0.12 -6.79
CA ARG A 46 16.45 0.90 -5.76
C ARG A 46 17.26 2.03 -6.41
N PRO A 47 16.59 3.07 -6.94
CA PRO A 47 17.29 4.18 -7.52
C PRO A 47 18.06 4.96 -6.46
N ASP A 48 19.27 5.41 -6.79
CA ASP A 48 20.01 6.33 -5.95
C ASP A 48 19.22 7.63 -5.79
N GLN A 49 19.11 8.08 -4.57
CA GLN A 49 18.43 9.32 -4.24
C GLN A 49 19.43 10.44 -3.96
N PRO A 50 19.07 11.72 -4.20
CA PRO A 50 19.96 12.85 -3.86
C PRO A 50 20.40 12.82 -2.40
N ILE A 51 19.52 12.33 -1.54
CA ILE A 51 19.80 12.04 -0.13
C ILE A 51 19.38 10.59 0.12
N PRO A 52 20.24 9.73 0.64
CA PRO A 52 19.92 8.32 0.91
C PRO A 52 18.99 8.21 2.14
N PHE A 53 17.75 8.65 1.98
CA PHE A 53 16.75 8.62 3.06
C PHE A 53 16.33 7.19 3.38
N SER A 54 16.45 6.81 4.64
CA SER A 54 16.08 5.49 5.14
C SER A 54 14.76 5.51 5.88
N HIS A 55 13.71 4.95 5.29
CA HIS A 55 12.44 4.72 5.98
C HIS A 55 12.65 3.76 7.16
N LYS A 56 13.49 2.73 7.00
CA LYS A 56 13.81 1.79 8.07
C LYS A 56 14.29 2.51 9.32
N HIS A 57 15.20 3.48 9.18
CA HIS A 57 15.70 4.23 10.32
C HIS A 57 14.61 5.11 10.97
N HIS A 58 13.82 5.82 10.15
CA HIS A 58 12.85 6.80 10.64
C HIS A 58 11.54 6.15 11.15
N VAL A 59 11.03 5.14 10.45
CA VAL A 59 9.77 4.51 10.79
C VAL A 59 9.97 3.36 11.79
N GLU A 60 10.78 2.34 11.43
CA GLU A 60 11.02 1.19 12.32
C GLU A 60 11.86 1.60 13.55
N GLY A 61 12.97 2.32 13.31
CA GLY A 61 13.92 2.66 14.37
C GLY A 61 13.45 3.76 15.31
N LEU A 62 12.80 4.81 14.80
CA LEU A 62 12.35 5.97 15.59
C LEU A 62 10.84 6.00 15.85
N GLY A 63 10.07 5.11 15.23
CA GLY A 63 8.61 5.05 15.41
C GLY A 63 7.84 6.22 14.79
N LEU A 64 8.43 6.94 13.82
CA LEU A 64 7.75 8.05 13.17
C LEU A 64 6.57 7.56 12.34
N GLN A 65 5.41 8.19 12.52
CA GLN A 65 4.20 7.87 11.79
C GLN A 65 4.28 8.39 10.34
N CYS A 66 3.70 7.64 9.41
CA CYS A 66 3.70 7.98 7.98
C CYS A 66 3.14 9.39 7.73
N GLN A 67 2.06 9.75 8.41
CA GLN A 67 1.37 11.04 8.28
C GLN A 67 2.21 12.23 8.74
N TYR A 68 3.25 12.02 9.56
CA TYR A 68 4.14 13.12 9.95
C TYR A 68 4.87 13.71 8.74
N CYS A 69 5.22 12.87 7.78
CA CYS A 69 5.90 13.26 6.54
C CYS A 69 4.93 13.35 5.34
N HIS A 70 4.01 12.40 5.22
CA HIS A 70 3.03 12.32 4.12
C HIS A 70 1.69 12.92 4.57
N THR A 71 1.67 14.21 4.83
CA THR A 71 0.56 14.92 5.49
C THR A 71 -0.73 15.01 4.69
N THR A 72 -0.67 14.79 3.38
CA THR A 72 -1.83 14.93 2.47
C THR A 72 -2.45 13.60 2.06
N VAL A 73 -1.93 12.47 2.55
CA VAL A 73 -2.33 11.12 2.10
C VAL A 73 -3.81 10.80 2.32
N GLU A 74 -4.42 11.37 3.35
CA GLU A 74 -5.84 11.15 3.68
C GLU A 74 -6.80 12.13 2.98
N VAL A 75 -6.29 13.24 2.46
CA VAL A 75 -7.13 14.33 1.96
C VAL A 75 -6.89 14.67 0.48
N SER A 76 -5.81 14.18 -0.11
CA SER A 76 -5.42 14.48 -1.49
C SER A 76 -5.21 13.22 -2.32
N SER A 77 -5.29 13.37 -3.63
CA SER A 77 -4.86 12.33 -4.58
C SER A 77 -3.36 12.05 -4.47
N TYR A 78 -2.57 13.02 -4.09
CA TYR A 78 -1.13 12.93 -3.92
C TYR A 78 -0.76 12.88 -2.44
N ALA A 79 0.00 11.84 -2.04
CA ALA A 79 0.40 11.64 -0.64
C ALA A 79 1.36 12.71 -0.11
N GLY A 80 2.04 13.42 -1.02
CA GLY A 80 3.01 14.46 -0.69
C GLY A 80 4.40 13.90 -0.37
N ILE A 81 5.42 14.62 -0.86
CA ILE A 81 6.80 14.50 -0.38
C ILE A 81 6.99 15.60 0.67
N PRO A 82 7.53 15.29 1.85
CA PRO A 82 7.65 16.28 2.92
C PRO A 82 8.54 17.46 2.49
N PRO A 83 8.17 18.70 2.85
CA PRO A 83 9.03 19.85 2.61
C PRO A 83 10.31 19.75 3.46
N THR A 84 11.38 20.39 3.03
CA THR A 84 12.68 20.40 3.74
C THR A 84 12.56 20.80 5.21
N LYS A 85 11.59 21.67 5.55
CA LYS A 85 11.30 22.07 6.93
C LYS A 85 11.02 20.86 7.84
N THR A 86 10.35 19.83 7.34
CA THR A 86 10.07 18.61 8.12
C THR A 86 11.36 17.92 8.57
N CYS A 87 12.36 17.86 7.69
CA CYS A 87 13.68 17.31 8.01
C CYS A 87 14.42 18.17 9.03
N ILE A 88 14.39 19.48 8.84
CA ILE A 88 15.08 20.46 9.69
C ILE A 88 14.50 20.50 11.11
N ASN A 89 13.23 20.16 11.33
CA ASN A 89 12.66 20.09 12.68
C ASN A 89 13.52 19.22 13.64
N CYS A 90 14.16 18.19 13.13
CA CYS A 90 15.06 17.32 13.90
C CYS A 90 16.54 17.58 13.55
N HIS A 91 16.86 17.69 12.25
CA HIS A 91 18.25 17.76 11.79
C HIS A 91 18.90 19.13 11.98
N ALA A 92 18.19 20.13 12.48
CA ALA A 92 18.79 21.34 13.04
C ALA A 92 19.54 21.07 14.35
N GLN A 93 19.25 19.97 15.06
CA GLN A 93 19.84 19.62 16.35
C GLN A 93 20.56 18.27 16.34
N ILE A 94 20.14 17.36 15.45
CA ILE A 94 20.67 15.99 15.33
C ILE A 94 21.39 15.85 13.99
N TRP A 95 22.63 15.34 14.02
CA TRP A 95 23.50 15.17 12.84
C TRP A 95 23.71 16.46 12.04
N THR A 96 23.76 17.57 12.72
CA THR A 96 23.80 18.91 12.15
C THR A 96 24.89 19.11 11.10
N ASN A 97 26.06 18.45 11.28
CA ASN A 97 27.24 18.58 10.40
C ASN A 97 27.47 17.33 9.52
N ALA A 98 26.53 16.38 9.48
CA ALA A 98 26.70 15.20 8.64
C ALA A 98 26.74 15.57 7.16
N GLY A 99 27.73 15.06 6.43
CA GLY A 99 27.87 15.30 4.98
C GLY A 99 26.66 14.84 4.17
N LEU A 100 26.04 13.72 4.54
CA LEU A 100 24.81 13.19 3.92
C LEU A 100 23.63 14.17 3.99
N LEU A 101 23.63 15.09 4.95
CA LEU A 101 22.56 16.09 5.12
C LEU A 101 22.93 17.45 4.54
N GLN A 102 24.05 17.57 3.81
CA GLN A 102 24.45 18.85 3.22
C GLN A 102 23.35 19.41 2.33
N LEU A 103 22.79 18.56 1.45
CA LEU A 103 21.74 18.99 0.53
C LEU A 103 20.44 19.42 1.25
N VAL A 104 20.15 18.86 2.44
CA VAL A 104 19.02 19.31 3.27
C VAL A 104 19.28 20.73 3.78
N ARG A 105 20.51 21.02 4.26
CA ARG A 105 20.90 22.34 4.74
C ARG A 105 20.89 23.38 3.61
N ASP A 106 21.42 23.00 2.45
CA ASP A 106 21.45 23.87 1.26
C ASP A 106 20.04 24.19 0.78
N SER A 107 19.17 23.18 0.72
CA SER A 107 17.75 23.34 0.40
C SER A 107 17.05 24.27 1.38
N TRP A 108 17.34 24.14 2.67
CA TRP A 108 16.78 25.01 3.71
C TRP A 108 17.28 26.45 3.58
N ALA A 109 18.57 26.64 3.35
CA ALA A 109 19.19 27.96 3.25
C ALA A 109 18.78 28.72 1.98
N THR A 110 18.59 28.01 0.87
CA THR A 110 18.26 28.60 -0.44
C THR A 110 16.78 28.65 -0.75
N GLY A 111 15.95 27.86 -0.04
CA GLY A 111 14.54 27.66 -0.38
C GLY A 111 14.29 26.78 -1.62
N GLN A 112 15.35 26.19 -2.20
CA GLN A 112 15.23 25.32 -3.37
C GLN A 112 14.82 23.90 -2.94
N SER A 113 13.80 23.35 -3.60
CA SER A 113 13.33 22.00 -3.30
C SER A 113 14.34 20.93 -3.68
N ILE A 114 14.48 19.90 -2.83
CA ILE A 114 15.28 18.72 -3.13
C ILE A 114 14.62 17.96 -4.30
N GLN A 115 15.40 17.65 -5.33
CA GLN A 115 14.92 16.97 -6.54
C GLN A 115 14.94 15.46 -6.33
N TRP A 116 13.91 14.95 -5.63
CA TRP A 116 13.74 13.53 -5.38
C TRP A 116 13.42 12.77 -6.67
N ILE A 117 13.97 11.56 -6.80
CA ILE A 117 13.63 10.64 -7.87
C ILE A 117 12.37 9.87 -7.45
N LYS A 118 11.29 10.00 -8.23
CA LYS A 118 10.06 9.26 -7.98
C LYS A 118 10.30 7.77 -8.18
N VAL A 119 9.98 6.98 -7.17
CA VAL A 119 10.04 5.51 -7.21
C VAL A 119 8.72 4.92 -7.72
N HIS A 120 7.59 5.43 -7.20
CA HIS A 120 6.26 5.08 -7.67
C HIS A 120 5.78 6.20 -8.60
N ASP A 121 5.75 5.89 -9.88
CA ASP A 121 5.39 6.86 -10.92
C ASP A 121 4.47 6.17 -11.93
N LEU A 122 3.17 6.46 -11.82
CA LEU A 122 2.18 5.96 -12.76
C LEU A 122 2.16 6.84 -14.01
N PRO A 123 1.81 6.29 -15.18
CA PRO A 123 1.61 7.09 -16.38
C PRO A 123 0.57 8.19 -16.18
N ASP A 124 0.74 9.34 -16.84
CA ASP A 124 -0.11 10.53 -16.67
C ASP A 124 -1.59 10.32 -17.01
N PHE A 125 -1.91 9.26 -17.77
CA PHE A 125 -3.29 8.89 -18.09
C PHE A 125 -3.96 8.02 -17.00
N VAL A 126 -3.28 7.74 -15.88
CA VAL A 126 -3.81 7.00 -14.73
C VAL A 126 -4.07 7.97 -13.58
N TYR A 127 -5.34 8.16 -13.24
CA TYR A 127 -5.77 9.09 -12.19
C TYR A 127 -5.92 8.35 -10.85
N PHE A 128 -4.80 8.08 -10.22
CA PHE A 128 -4.79 7.46 -8.89
C PHE A 128 -5.08 8.49 -7.80
N ASN A 129 -5.84 8.07 -6.80
CA ASN A 129 -6.17 8.92 -5.65
C ASN A 129 -5.87 8.19 -4.33
N HIS A 130 -4.86 8.66 -3.59
CA HIS A 130 -4.50 8.10 -2.29
C HIS A 130 -5.62 8.23 -1.26
N SER A 131 -6.25 9.40 -1.14
CA SER A 131 -7.23 9.65 -0.09
C SER A 131 -8.42 8.68 -0.14
N ILE A 132 -8.89 8.33 -1.34
CA ILE A 132 -9.98 7.36 -1.50
C ILE A 132 -9.55 5.99 -0.98
N HIS A 133 -8.36 5.51 -1.34
CA HIS A 133 -7.88 4.19 -0.94
C HIS A 133 -7.65 4.11 0.57
N VAL A 134 -7.00 5.11 1.14
CA VAL A 134 -6.72 5.20 2.58
C VAL A 134 -8.03 5.26 3.37
N ASN A 135 -8.93 6.18 3.01
CA ASN A 135 -10.21 6.33 3.70
C ASN A 135 -11.17 5.14 3.52
N LYS A 136 -10.93 4.30 2.51
CA LYS A 136 -11.67 3.07 2.25
C LYS A 136 -10.97 1.81 2.80
N GLY A 137 -9.99 1.97 3.69
CA GLY A 137 -9.42 0.84 4.44
C GLY A 137 -8.33 0.06 3.71
N ILE A 138 -7.68 0.65 2.70
CA ILE A 138 -6.51 0.05 2.07
C ILE A 138 -5.25 0.51 2.79
N GLY A 139 -4.50 -0.42 3.35
CA GLY A 139 -3.25 -0.12 4.05
C GLY A 139 -2.08 0.16 3.12
N CYS A 140 -1.17 1.01 3.59
CA CYS A 140 0.01 1.43 2.81
C CYS A 140 0.85 0.23 2.33
N ALA A 141 1.04 -0.77 3.18
CA ALA A 141 1.81 -1.98 2.85
C ALA A 141 1.23 -2.79 1.69
N SER A 142 -0.09 -2.70 1.43
CA SER A 142 -0.72 -3.42 0.31
C SER A 142 -0.19 -2.99 -1.05
N CYS A 143 0.22 -1.72 -1.19
CA CYS A 143 0.76 -1.16 -2.44
C CYS A 143 2.28 -0.99 -2.38
N HIS A 144 2.79 -0.48 -1.25
CA HIS A 144 4.18 -0.07 -1.11
C HIS A 144 5.09 -1.13 -0.48
N GLY A 145 4.54 -2.29 -0.03
CA GLY A 145 5.30 -3.29 0.70
C GLY A 145 5.72 -2.80 2.10
N ARG A 146 6.71 -3.44 2.69
CA ARG A 146 7.24 -3.15 4.03
C ARG A 146 8.21 -1.96 3.99
N VAL A 147 7.68 -0.77 3.70
CA VAL A 147 8.46 0.48 3.62
C VAL A 147 9.22 0.75 4.93
N ASP A 148 8.62 0.40 6.07
CA ASP A 148 9.24 0.47 7.39
C ASP A 148 10.56 -0.30 7.48
N GLN A 149 10.82 -1.24 6.59
CA GLN A 149 12.05 -2.04 6.52
C GLN A 149 12.97 -1.66 5.36
N MET A 150 12.64 -0.60 4.60
CA MET A 150 13.42 -0.19 3.43
C MET A 150 14.48 0.85 3.78
N PRO A 151 15.79 0.49 3.70
CA PRO A 151 16.88 1.46 3.81
C PRO A 151 16.88 2.47 2.65
N LEU A 152 16.59 2.00 1.44
CA LEU A 152 16.31 2.80 0.25
C LEU A 152 14.98 2.33 -0.33
N MET A 153 14.16 3.30 -0.71
CA MET A 153 12.84 3.03 -1.25
C MET A 153 12.92 2.30 -2.60
N TYR A 154 12.09 1.28 -2.78
CA TYR A 154 11.88 0.60 -4.05
C TYR A 154 10.39 0.28 -4.24
N MET A 155 10.02 -0.01 -5.46
CA MET A 155 8.67 -0.39 -5.81
C MET A 155 8.49 -1.90 -5.61
N GLU A 156 7.66 -2.29 -4.64
CA GLU A 156 7.39 -3.70 -4.32
C GLU A 156 6.55 -4.38 -5.40
N ASN A 157 5.51 -3.70 -5.87
CA ASN A 157 4.55 -4.22 -6.83
C ASN A 157 4.73 -3.57 -8.20
N SER A 158 4.39 -4.26 -9.28
CA SER A 158 4.55 -3.75 -10.65
C SER A 158 3.69 -2.52 -10.95
N LEU A 159 2.60 -2.32 -10.22
CA LEU A 159 1.57 -1.29 -10.43
C LEU A 159 1.00 -1.29 -11.86
N GLN A 160 1.12 -2.40 -12.58
CA GLN A 160 0.46 -2.57 -13.88
C GLN A 160 -1.05 -2.67 -13.70
N MET A 161 -1.80 -2.36 -14.74
CA MET A 161 -3.26 -2.36 -14.70
C MET A 161 -3.85 -3.68 -14.17
N GLU A 162 -3.27 -4.83 -14.54
CA GLU A 162 -3.72 -6.13 -14.06
C GLU A 162 -3.62 -6.28 -12.54
N TRP A 163 -2.56 -5.72 -11.94
CA TRP A 163 -2.38 -5.72 -10.49
C TRP A 163 -3.46 -4.87 -9.80
N CYS A 164 -3.79 -3.69 -10.34
CA CYS A 164 -4.87 -2.85 -9.85
C CYS A 164 -6.22 -3.56 -9.98
N LEU A 165 -6.50 -4.17 -11.15
CA LEU A 165 -7.74 -4.89 -11.42
C LEU A 165 -7.91 -6.13 -10.54
N ASP A 166 -6.84 -6.80 -10.13
CA ASP A 166 -6.93 -7.92 -9.21
C ASP A 166 -7.52 -7.49 -7.86
N CYS A 167 -7.05 -6.35 -7.32
CA CYS A 167 -7.61 -5.76 -6.10
C CYS A 167 -9.05 -5.27 -6.33
N HIS A 168 -9.32 -4.55 -7.43
CA HIS A 168 -10.64 -3.99 -7.73
C HIS A 168 -11.71 -5.06 -7.99
N ARG A 169 -11.31 -6.24 -8.47
CA ARG A 169 -12.22 -7.39 -8.60
C ARG A 169 -12.54 -8.06 -7.28
N ASN A 170 -11.61 -8.03 -6.35
CA ASN A 170 -11.78 -8.64 -5.03
C ASN A 170 -11.15 -7.79 -3.92
N PRO A 171 -11.74 -6.62 -3.60
CA PRO A 171 -11.17 -5.70 -2.62
C PRO A 171 -11.10 -6.27 -1.20
N ALA A 172 -11.99 -7.22 -0.86
CA ALA A 172 -12.09 -7.81 0.48
C ALA A 172 -10.75 -8.38 1.00
N LYS A 173 -9.91 -8.93 0.13
CA LYS A 173 -8.62 -9.50 0.52
C LYS A 173 -7.63 -8.48 1.08
N ASN A 174 -7.77 -7.19 0.71
CA ASN A 174 -6.83 -6.13 1.07
C ASN A 174 -7.41 -5.11 2.05
N LEU A 175 -8.73 -5.18 2.34
CA LEU A 175 -9.36 -4.28 3.29
C LEU A 175 -8.94 -4.60 4.72
N ARG A 176 -8.71 -3.55 5.49
CA ARG A 176 -8.35 -3.64 6.91
C ARG A 176 -9.08 -2.57 7.72
N PRO A 177 -9.16 -2.72 9.05
CA PRO A 177 -9.65 -1.67 9.93
C PRO A 177 -8.87 -0.37 9.72
N THR A 178 -9.55 0.77 9.86
CA THR A 178 -8.93 2.09 9.70
C THR A 178 -7.77 2.32 10.65
N ALA A 179 -7.83 1.76 11.86
CA ALA A 179 -6.73 1.80 12.83
C ALA A 179 -5.47 1.06 12.36
N GLU A 180 -5.61 0.12 11.42
CA GLU A 180 -4.52 -0.72 10.93
C GLU A 180 -3.96 -0.27 9.58
N ILE A 181 -4.42 0.86 9.04
CA ILE A 181 -3.99 1.36 7.72
C ILE A 181 -2.48 1.61 7.67
N TYR A 182 -1.94 2.19 8.74
CA TYR A 182 -0.52 2.53 8.88
C TYR A 182 0.31 1.41 9.51
N ASN A 183 -0.34 0.33 9.95
CA ASN A 183 0.37 -0.85 10.43
C ASN A 183 0.98 -1.61 9.25
N MET A 184 2.28 -1.42 9.05
CA MET A 184 3.02 -2.05 7.95
C MET A 184 3.15 -3.56 8.12
N ALA A 185 3.04 -4.08 9.36
CA ALA A 185 3.13 -5.50 9.68
C ALA A 185 1.76 -6.21 9.73
N TRP A 186 0.71 -5.59 9.18
CA TRP A 186 -0.61 -6.21 9.11
C TRP A 186 -0.62 -7.42 8.18
N GLU A 187 -0.98 -8.59 8.71
CA GLU A 187 -1.04 -9.87 7.99
C GLU A 187 -2.48 -10.36 7.75
N GLY A 188 -3.47 -9.57 8.17
CA GLY A 188 -4.89 -9.95 8.09
C GLY A 188 -5.43 -10.56 9.38
N ALA A 189 -6.75 -10.76 9.42
CA ALA A 189 -7.38 -11.51 10.49
C ALA A 189 -7.08 -13.00 10.34
N SER A 190 -6.72 -13.66 11.44
CA SER A 190 -6.46 -15.10 11.51
C SER A 190 -6.93 -15.65 12.85
N THR A 191 -6.90 -16.97 13.00
CA THR A 191 -7.23 -17.64 14.28
C THR A 191 -6.34 -17.17 15.41
N ASP A 192 -5.05 -16.92 15.13
CA ASP A 192 -4.06 -16.48 16.10
C ASP A 192 -4.08 -14.96 16.33
N LYS A 193 -4.55 -14.21 15.33
CA LYS A 193 -4.68 -12.75 15.34
C LYS A 193 -6.12 -12.33 14.97
N PRO A 194 -7.11 -12.63 15.83
CA PRO A 194 -8.49 -12.29 15.54
C PRO A 194 -8.72 -10.78 15.61
N VAL A 195 -9.73 -10.32 14.88
CA VAL A 195 -10.18 -8.92 14.86
C VAL A 195 -11.61 -8.85 15.33
N TRP A 196 -11.92 -7.92 16.24
CA TRP A 196 -13.26 -7.66 16.71
C TRP A 196 -13.74 -6.33 16.18
N CYS A 197 -14.88 -6.31 15.48
CA CYS A 197 -15.47 -5.09 14.94
C CYS A 197 -16.87 -4.86 15.50
N SER A 198 -17.18 -3.61 15.80
CA SER A 198 -18.54 -3.15 16.11
C SER A 198 -18.92 -2.04 15.14
N SER A 199 -20.17 -2.02 14.67
CA SER A 199 -20.72 -0.88 13.96
C SER A 199 -21.66 -0.12 14.88
N THR A 200 -21.44 1.16 15.05
CA THR A 200 -22.29 2.03 15.87
C THR A 200 -23.60 2.46 15.19
N GLY A 201 -23.89 1.95 14.03
CA GLY A 201 -25.16 1.83 13.28
C GLY A 201 -26.21 2.93 13.32
N LYS A 202 -25.94 4.13 13.83
CA LYS A 202 -26.99 5.16 13.95
C LYS A 202 -26.91 6.31 12.96
N ASP A 203 -25.76 6.55 12.35
CA ASP A 203 -25.58 7.73 11.51
C ASP A 203 -24.83 7.36 10.23
N GLY A 204 -25.54 7.07 9.17
CA GLY A 204 -25.08 7.09 7.78
C GLY A 204 -23.70 6.46 7.46
N PRO A 205 -23.42 6.24 6.19
CA PRO A 205 -22.31 5.39 5.75
C PRO A 205 -20.98 6.13 5.72
N THR A 206 -20.30 6.25 6.84
CA THR A 206 -18.89 6.66 6.84
C THR A 206 -18.02 5.56 7.44
N ALA A 207 -16.82 5.37 6.89
CA ALA A 207 -15.83 4.43 7.42
C ALA A 207 -15.49 4.69 8.91
N GLN A 208 -15.87 5.86 9.43
CA GLN A 208 -15.69 6.30 10.81
C GLN A 208 -16.71 5.66 11.80
N SER A 209 -17.79 5.04 11.31
CA SER A 209 -18.79 4.39 12.16
C SER A 209 -18.42 2.96 12.56
N VAL A 210 -17.32 2.42 12.08
CA VAL A 210 -16.83 1.09 12.39
C VAL A 210 -15.60 1.18 13.28
N SER A 211 -15.70 0.66 14.48
CA SER A 211 -14.56 0.49 15.39
C SER A 211 -14.11 -0.96 15.39
N CYS A 212 -12.88 -1.20 15.01
CA CYS A 212 -12.28 -2.53 15.07
C CYS A 212 -11.03 -2.50 15.96
N THR A 213 -10.79 -3.61 16.66
CA THR A 213 -9.62 -3.80 17.51
C THR A 213 -9.06 -5.20 17.34
N THR A 214 -7.74 -5.32 17.42
CA THR A 214 -7.01 -6.60 17.46
C THR A 214 -6.88 -7.14 18.88
N LYS A 215 -7.21 -6.34 19.90
CA LYS A 215 -7.24 -6.76 21.30
C LYS A 215 -8.63 -7.25 21.65
N GLU A 216 -8.72 -8.36 22.39
CA GLU A 216 -10.01 -8.89 22.82
C GLU A 216 -10.74 -7.85 23.67
N PRO A 217 -11.93 -7.40 23.25
CA PRO A 217 -12.67 -6.39 23.99
C PRO A 217 -13.04 -6.92 25.39
N GLY A 218 -12.82 -6.11 26.43
CA GLY A 218 -13.09 -6.47 27.82
C GLY A 218 -11.94 -7.11 28.58
N LYS A 219 -10.84 -7.50 27.94
CA LYS A 219 -9.59 -7.82 28.62
C LYS A 219 -8.77 -6.56 28.83
N VAL A 220 -8.71 -6.08 30.05
CA VAL A 220 -7.79 -5.02 30.47
C VAL A 220 -6.41 -5.67 30.65
N GLU A 221 -5.48 -5.42 29.75
CA GLU A 221 -4.06 -5.69 30.03
C GLU A 221 -3.57 -4.69 31.06
N ILE A 222 -3.55 -5.09 32.31
CA ILE A 222 -2.92 -4.32 33.38
C ILE A 222 -1.42 -4.48 33.17
N SER A 223 -0.75 -3.45 32.64
CA SER A 223 0.71 -3.44 32.57
C SER A 223 1.26 -3.47 34.00
N MET A 224 2.30 -4.28 34.26
CA MET A 224 2.97 -4.35 35.58
C MET A 224 3.39 -2.96 36.11
N LEU A 225 3.66 -1.99 35.24
CA LEU A 225 3.99 -0.61 35.61
C LEU A 225 2.81 0.15 36.23
N GLN A 226 1.57 -0.19 35.90
CA GLN A 226 0.37 0.42 36.53
C GLN A 226 0.08 -0.16 37.91
N VAL A 227 0.47 -1.42 38.16
CA VAL A 227 0.28 -2.10 39.45
C VAL A 227 1.25 -1.59 40.53
N ILE A 228 2.47 -1.18 40.12
CA ILE A 228 3.52 -0.75 41.06
C ILE A 228 3.36 0.72 41.48
N GLY A 229 2.66 1.55 40.70
CA GLY A 229 2.57 3.00 40.93
C GLY A 229 1.38 3.48 41.73
N MET A 230 0.34 2.68 41.90
CA MET A 230 -0.89 3.07 42.60
C MET A 230 -1.23 2.01 43.66
N GLY A 231 -1.11 2.35 44.92
CA GLY A 231 -1.51 1.49 46.03
C GLY A 231 -3.01 1.19 46.12
N HIS A 232 -3.66 0.90 44.98
CA HIS A 232 -5.06 0.59 44.87
C HIS A 232 -5.29 -0.92 44.78
N THR A 233 -6.28 -1.41 45.50
CA THR A 233 -6.72 -2.80 45.45
C THR A 233 -7.46 -3.07 44.14
N ALA A 234 -7.50 -4.33 43.70
CA ALA A 234 -8.15 -4.75 42.42
C ALA A 234 -9.64 -4.34 42.30
N SER A 235 -10.27 -3.92 43.39
CA SER A 235 -11.66 -3.43 43.46
C SER A 235 -11.82 -1.97 43.00
N ASP A 236 -10.73 -1.20 42.91
CA ASP A 236 -10.79 0.24 42.61
C ASP A 236 -10.51 0.54 41.13
N VAL A 237 -10.32 -0.48 40.30
CA VAL A 237 -10.23 -0.33 38.83
C VAL A 237 -11.64 -0.08 38.33
N PRO A 238 -11.95 1.13 37.80
CA PRO A 238 -13.23 1.36 37.20
C PRO A 238 -13.45 0.31 36.11
N ALA A 239 -14.60 -0.36 36.12
CA ALA A 239 -15.00 -1.28 35.04
C ALA A 239 -14.76 -0.52 33.73
N GLY A 240 -13.84 -1.01 32.89
CA GLY A 240 -13.58 -0.42 31.60
C GLY A 240 -14.91 -0.22 30.86
N PRO A 241 -14.97 0.67 29.86
CA PRO A 241 -16.22 0.98 29.19
C PRO A 241 -16.92 -0.32 28.84
N MET A 242 -18.13 -0.49 29.42
CA MET A 242 -18.97 -1.68 29.24
C MET A 242 -19.09 -1.92 27.73
N MET A 243 -18.67 -3.08 27.26
CA MET A 243 -18.72 -3.44 25.85
C MET A 243 -20.11 -3.18 25.29
N PRO A 244 -20.26 -2.46 24.20
CA PRO A 244 -21.49 -2.52 23.45
C PRO A 244 -21.72 -3.98 23.04
N ALA A 245 -22.93 -4.49 23.19
CA ALA A 245 -23.31 -5.91 23.08
C ALA A 245 -23.14 -6.55 21.70
N ALA A 246 -22.34 -5.96 20.79
CA ALA A 246 -22.32 -6.31 19.38
C ALA A 246 -20.93 -6.23 18.73
N TYR A 247 -19.87 -6.74 19.38
CA TYR A 247 -18.62 -7.00 18.67
C TYR A 247 -18.71 -8.33 17.91
N GLN A 248 -18.50 -8.28 16.59
CA GLN A 248 -18.35 -9.47 15.76
C GLN A 248 -16.87 -9.83 15.70
N LYS A 249 -16.53 -11.10 15.97
CA LYS A 249 -15.16 -11.63 15.89
C LYS A 249 -14.90 -12.17 14.49
N PHE A 250 -13.77 -11.80 13.91
CA PHE A 250 -13.27 -12.30 12.64
C PHE A 250 -11.95 -13.03 12.85
N THR A 251 -11.84 -14.24 12.31
CA THR A 251 -10.66 -15.08 12.34
C THR A 251 -10.16 -15.43 10.93
N ASP A 252 -10.78 -14.84 9.93
CA ASP A 252 -10.44 -14.99 8.51
C ASP A 252 -10.47 -13.63 7.82
N GLN A 253 -9.44 -13.36 7.01
CA GLN A 253 -9.31 -12.08 6.32
C GLN A 253 -10.41 -11.83 5.29
N MET A 254 -10.88 -12.87 4.61
CA MET A 254 -11.93 -12.70 3.61
C MET A 254 -13.29 -12.41 4.24
N GLU A 255 -13.59 -12.99 5.41
CA GLU A 255 -14.80 -12.69 6.16
C GLU A 255 -14.76 -11.25 6.68
N LEU A 256 -13.64 -10.84 7.30
CA LEU A 256 -13.41 -9.46 7.72
C LEU A 256 -13.55 -8.51 6.54
N GLY A 257 -12.90 -8.79 5.43
CA GLY A 257 -12.92 -7.94 4.24
C GLY A 257 -14.32 -7.80 3.63
N LYS A 258 -15.11 -8.86 3.58
CA LYS A 258 -16.52 -8.79 3.15
C LYS A 258 -17.36 -7.91 4.07
N TYR A 259 -17.16 -8.05 5.38
CA TYR A 259 -17.81 -7.18 6.35
C TYR A 259 -17.42 -5.72 6.13
N LEU A 260 -16.11 -5.42 6.01
CA LEU A 260 -15.61 -4.07 5.76
C LEU A 260 -16.04 -3.52 4.40
N THR A 261 -16.19 -4.37 3.36
CA THR A 261 -16.72 -3.96 2.06
C THR A 261 -18.10 -3.34 2.19
N ALA A 262 -18.96 -3.96 2.99
CA ALA A 262 -20.29 -3.42 3.26
C ALA A 262 -20.24 -2.16 4.13
N GLN A 263 -19.44 -2.17 5.19
CA GLN A 263 -19.36 -1.06 6.14
C GLN A 263 -18.72 0.21 5.54
N TYR A 264 -17.69 0.05 4.69
CA TYR A 264 -16.99 1.16 4.05
C TYR A 264 -17.66 1.59 2.75
N HIS A 265 -18.80 0.99 2.37
CA HIS A 265 -19.51 1.26 1.12
C HIS A 265 -18.56 1.20 -0.10
N ILE A 266 -17.85 0.09 -0.20
CA ILE A 266 -16.99 -0.15 -1.36
C ILE A 266 -17.91 -0.42 -2.56
N ARG A 267 -17.68 0.28 -3.64
CA ARG A 267 -18.42 0.07 -4.90
C ARG A 267 -18.26 -1.36 -5.39
N PRO A 268 -19.26 -1.91 -6.09
CA PRO A 268 -19.18 -3.27 -6.60
C PRO A 268 -18.09 -3.40 -7.69
N PRO A 269 -17.54 -4.61 -7.90
CA PRO A 269 -16.44 -4.84 -8.84
C PRO A 269 -16.68 -4.35 -10.27
N ASN A 270 -17.91 -4.43 -10.78
CA ASN A 270 -18.26 -3.93 -12.11
C ASN A 270 -18.05 -2.42 -12.26
N GLU A 271 -18.29 -1.65 -11.21
CA GLU A 271 -18.00 -0.20 -11.19
C GLU A 271 -16.50 0.06 -10.96
N LEU A 272 -15.88 -0.65 -10.02
CA LEU A 272 -14.46 -0.49 -9.71
C LEU A 272 -13.53 -0.85 -10.88
N THR A 273 -13.97 -1.75 -11.77
CA THR A 273 -13.20 -2.18 -12.94
C THR A 273 -13.59 -1.46 -14.23
N SER A 274 -14.47 -0.45 -14.16
CA SER A 274 -14.77 0.38 -15.33
C SER A 274 -13.55 1.24 -15.70
N CYS A 275 -13.35 1.47 -17.00
CA CYS A 275 -12.22 2.24 -17.50
C CYS A 275 -12.13 3.64 -16.86
N GLU A 276 -13.27 4.27 -16.65
CA GLU A 276 -13.41 5.62 -16.09
C GLU A 276 -13.00 5.73 -14.63
N THR A 277 -12.87 4.61 -13.91
CA THR A 277 -12.40 4.60 -12.53
C THR A 277 -10.92 4.99 -12.44
N CYS A 278 -10.14 4.58 -13.44
CA CYS A 278 -8.68 4.82 -13.47
C CYS A 278 -8.26 5.79 -14.60
N HIS A 279 -9.03 5.89 -15.67
CA HIS A 279 -8.71 6.70 -16.86
C HIS A 279 -9.79 7.73 -17.11
N ARG A 280 -9.42 9.00 -17.30
CA ARG A 280 -10.34 10.12 -17.59
C ARG A 280 -9.86 10.93 -18.80
#